data_9bb3432460b7918d132ec4864b774c50
#
_entry.id   9bb3432460b7918d132ec4864b774c50
#
_cell.length_a   1.000
_cell.length_b   1.000
_cell.length_c   1.000
_cell.angle_alpha   90.00
_cell.angle_beta   90.00
_cell.angle_gamma   90.00
#
_symmetry.space_group_name_H-M   'P 1'
#
loop_
_entity.id
_entity.type
_entity.pdbx_description
1 polymer ?
#
loop_
_entity_poly.entity_id
_entity_poly.type
_entity_poly.pdbx_seq_one_letter_code
_entity_poly.pdbx_strand_id
1 'polypeptide(L)'
;MKVIQLYIIIFYLFSLSCNSQENIVEQINPNLFGFNTSNTFTYCDVNDTSFTNKVQKIKPNVLRFPGGTISNFYHYDEKAYGLDISEISDWNVPKFTKRYNGLIKEQKKRNHNHNYIEDFILLAKKNNSKVVLVANIISSEDDDIINMIKRFKSENIEILGVELGSELSNRAYKKYINSVDDYIHLAQKYSNIIKKEYPEIKVGVVSAPIKYNMPSRLLNWNQKLSEETFYDAIIHHSYLKVIDGDDDYGLMTREDEVSSTKKAQFDLYKKRIKTYFNTGFVKEIIKYNEIFEKEIWITEWNLQMSKTTGNTLLQSLFVSQYLLELLSNPDLQNISIATYHNLAGRDISGSVFKGIKGGFEIHSTYYPLTFLSKIFENDIVRIEKEVKDEVFIYDCFDSTNNLKISFDINWEKNEFILSENMGTDSVYVTKYLSEDLFDMSDEEGKL
;
A
#
# COMPACT_ATOMS: atom_id res chain seq x y z
N MET A 1 50.61 54.39 -50.00
CA MET A 1 49.60 53.38 -50.07
C MET A 1 49.40 52.81 -48.61
N LYS A 2 48.33 53.18 -47.96
CA LYS A 2 47.98 52.63 -46.63
C LYS A 2 46.95 51.51 -46.82
N VAL A 3 47.30 50.30 -46.43
CA VAL A 3 46.37 49.15 -46.41
C VAL A 3 45.60 49.20 -45.09
N ILE A 4 44.29 49.36 -45.19
CA ILE A 4 43.37 49.30 -44.06
C ILE A 4 42.86 47.82 -43.97
N GLN A 5 43.29 47.07 -42.91
CA GLN A 5 42.73 45.81 -42.65
C GLN A 5 41.44 45.97 -41.83
N LEU A 6 40.33 45.51 -42.43
CA LEU A 6 39.01 45.49 -41.80
C LEU A 6 38.87 44.16 -41.02
N TYR A 7 38.85 44.23 -39.70
CA TYR A 7 38.50 43.08 -38.86
C TYR A 7 36.98 43.00 -38.75
N ILE A 8 36.41 41.96 -39.36
CA ILE A 8 34.99 41.57 -39.12
C ILE A 8 34.94 40.68 -37.90
N ILE A 9 34.41 41.22 -36.79
CA ILE A 9 34.08 40.42 -35.60
C ILE A 9 32.71 39.80 -35.83
N ILE A 10 32.66 38.51 -36.12
CA ILE A 10 31.42 37.74 -36.16
C ILE A 10 31.06 37.38 -34.72
N PHE A 11 30.07 38.09 -34.16
CA PHE A 11 29.41 37.66 -32.92
C PHE A 11 28.50 36.45 -33.22
N TYR A 12 28.95 35.26 -32.86
CA TYR A 12 28.05 34.11 -32.72
C TYR A 12 27.20 34.32 -31.48
N LEU A 13 25.97 34.78 -31.68
CA LEU A 13 24.92 34.66 -30.70
C LEU A 13 24.56 33.15 -30.56
N PHE A 14 25.16 32.48 -29.58
CA PHE A 14 24.61 31.25 -29.09
C PHE A 14 23.27 31.58 -28.43
N SER A 15 22.19 31.43 -29.17
CA SER A 15 20.88 31.26 -28.59
C SER A 15 20.91 29.94 -27.77
N LEU A 16 21.13 30.07 -26.46
CA LEU A 16 20.73 29.04 -25.52
C LEU A 16 19.20 28.89 -25.66
N SER A 17 18.78 28.00 -26.56
CA SER A 17 17.46 27.42 -26.47
C SER A 17 17.45 26.69 -25.11
N CYS A 18 16.93 27.34 -24.11
CA CYS A 18 16.32 26.64 -22.98
C CYS A 18 15.24 25.77 -23.62
N ASN A 19 15.56 24.53 -23.91
CA ASN A 19 14.54 23.50 -24.00
C ASN A 19 13.95 23.46 -22.59
N SER A 20 12.89 24.25 -22.35
CA SER A 20 11.90 23.88 -21.40
C SER A 20 11.39 22.53 -21.92
N GLN A 21 11.86 21.43 -21.36
CA GLN A 21 11.08 20.19 -21.39
C GLN A 21 9.69 20.64 -20.95
N GLU A 22 8.75 20.68 -21.87
CA GLU A 22 7.34 20.72 -21.52
C GLU A 22 7.16 19.50 -20.63
N ASN A 23 7.04 19.75 -19.33
CA ASN A 23 6.66 18.71 -18.37
C ASN A 23 5.31 18.21 -18.86
N ILE A 24 5.30 17.02 -19.45
CA ILE A 24 4.06 16.33 -19.83
C ILE A 24 3.32 16.17 -18.51
N VAL A 25 2.20 16.85 -18.38
CA VAL A 25 1.34 16.77 -17.21
C VAL A 25 0.66 15.42 -17.30
N GLU A 26 1.20 14.43 -16.60
CA GLU A 26 0.61 13.09 -16.52
C GLU A 26 -0.51 13.12 -15.48
N GLN A 27 -1.61 12.50 -15.81
CA GLN A 27 -2.71 12.33 -14.86
C GLN A 27 -2.20 11.49 -13.65
N ILE A 28 -2.56 11.92 -12.44
CA ILE A 28 -2.26 11.17 -11.22
C ILE A 28 -2.76 9.72 -11.36
N ASN A 29 -1.89 8.76 -11.08
CA ASN A 29 -2.23 7.34 -11.19
C ASN A 29 -3.22 6.92 -10.08
N PRO A 30 -4.49 6.66 -10.37
CA PRO A 30 -5.48 6.31 -9.36
C PRO A 30 -5.22 4.94 -8.72
N ASN A 31 -4.43 4.07 -9.36
CA ASN A 31 -4.12 2.75 -8.83
C ASN A 31 -3.16 2.80 -7.62
N LEU A 32 -2.64 3.97 -7.28
CA LEU A 32 -1.86 4.19 -6.05
C LEU A 32 -2.73 4.39 -4.80
N PHE A 33 -4.06 4.54 -4.98
CA PHE A 33 -5.01 4.66 -3.87
C PHE A 33 -5.83 3.39 -3.71
N GLY A 34 -5.16 2.36 -3.22
CA GLY A 34 -5.73 1.03 -3.01
C GLY A 34 -5.72 0.57 -1.56
N PHE A 35 -6.46 -0.51 -1.28
CA PHE A 35 -6.56 -1.11 0.05
C PHE A 35 -6.52 -2.63 -0.02
N ASN A 36 -5.72 -3.21 0.86
CA ASN A 36 -5.69 -4.63 1.08
C ASN A 36 -6.88 -5.04 1.96
N THR A 37 -7.65 -6.04 1.56
CA THR A 37 -8.80 -6.49 2.33
C THR A 37 -8.45 -7.56 3.38
N SER A 38 -7.36 -8.31 3.19
CA SER A 38 -6.88 -9.31 4.17
C SER A 38 -8.06 -10.07 4.82
N ASN A 39 -8.21 -10.00 6.14
CA ASN A 39 -9.28 -10.68 6.89
C ASN A 39 -10.55 -9.83 7.10
N THR A 40 -10.76 -8.79 6.28
CA THR A 40 -11.92 -7.88 6.37
C THR A 40 -13.24 -8.62 6.50
N PHE A 41 -13.51 -9.58 5.62
CA PHE A 41 -14.81 -10.28 5.54
C PHE A 41 -15.07 -11.25 6.70
N THR A 42 -14.05 -11.58 7.47
CA THR A 42 -14.24 -12.31 8.75
C THR A 42 -14.79 -11.41 9.85
N TYR A 43 -14.46 -10.12 9.84
CA TYR A 43 -14.73 -9.20 10.94
C TYR A 43 -15.75 -8.12 10.62
N CYS A 44 -15.89 -7.73 9.36
CA CYS A 44 -16.85 -6.73 8.90
C CYS A 44 -17.82 -7.32 7.89
N ASP A 45 -19.09 -6.92 7.95
CA ASP A 45 -20.13 -7.40 7.05
C ASP A 45 -20.36 -6.37 5.94
N VAL A 46 -20.19 -6.78 4.68
CA VAL A 46 -20.44 -5.92 3.50
C VAL A 46 -21.93 -5.64 3.26
N ASN A 47 -22.82 -6.37 3.94
CA ASN A 47 -24.24 -6.09 3.95
C ASN A 47 -24.62 -5.04 5.01
N ASP A 48 -23.74 -4.73 5.94
CA ASP A 48 -23.88 -3.59 6.83
C ASP A 48 -23.70 -2.29 6.03
N THR A 49 -24.81 -1.58 5.80
CA THR A 49 -24.81 -0.33 5.06
C THR A 49 -23.98 0.76 5.74
N SER A 50 -23.90 0.74 7.08
CA SER A 50 -23.04 1.67 7.82
C SER A 50 -21.58 1.48 7.46
N PHE A 51 -21.08 0.22 7.44
CA PHE A 51 -19.73 -0.12 7.04
C PHE A 51 -19.45 0.28 5.57
N THR A 52 -20.32 -0.17 4.65
CA THR A 52 -20.09 0.06 3.22
C THR A 52 -20.20 1.55 2.87
N ASN A 53 -21.08 2.33 3.51
CA ASN A 53 -21.15 3.78 3.31
C ASN A 53 -19.86 4.49 3.79
N LYS A 54 -19.23 4.01 4.86
CA LYS A 54 -17.94 4.55 5.32
C LYS A 54 -16.82 4.21 4.33
N VAL A 55 -16.79 2.99 3.79
CA VAL A 55 -15.82 2.62 2.74
C VAL A 55 -16.03 3.46 1.49
N GLN A 56 -17.28 3.68 1.07
CA GLN A 56 -17.61 4.53 -0.08
C GLN A 56 -17.16 6.00 0.09
N LYS A 57 -17.03 6.50 1.31
CA LYS A 57 -16.49 7.84 1.56
C LYS A 57 -14.96 7.90 1.34
N ILE A 58 -14.26 6.79 1.55
CA ILE A 58 -12.83 6.70 1.22
C ILE A 58 -12.65 6.56 -0.30
N LYS A 59 -13.58 5.91 -1.01
CA LYS A 59 -13.53 5.64 -2.46
C LYS A 59 -12.25 4.90 -2.89
N PRO A 60 -12.00 3.68 -2.40
CA PRO A 60 -10.85 2.92 -2.81
C PRO A 60 -10.87 2.67 -4.32
N ASN A 61 -9.83 3.12 -5.05
CA ASN A 61 -9.72 2.87 -6.49
C ASN A 61 -9.30 1.43 -6.79
N VAL A 62 -8.53 0.83 -5.88
CA VAL A 62 -8.05 -0.55 -5.99
C VAL A 62 -8.32 -1.31 -4.70
N LEU A 63 -8.78 -2.54 -4.84
CA LEU A 63 -8.89 -3.50 -3.74
C LEU A 63 -8.06 -4.74 -4.05
N ARG A 64 -7.40 -5.31 -3.02
CA ARG A 64 -6.56 -6.51 -3.14
C ARG A 64 -7.19 -7.68 -2.41
N PHE A 65 -7.34 -8.84 -3.08
CA PHE A 65 -7.98 -10.04 -2.54
C PHE A 65 -7.18 -11.33 -2.80
N PRO A 66 -7.14 -12.28 -1.87
CA PRO A 66 -7.58 -12.19 -0.47
C PRO A 66 -6.74 -11.22 0.34
N GLY A 67 -5.45 -11.09 0.01
CA GLY A 67 -4.47 -10.24 0.64
C GLY A 67 -3.88 -10.79 1.94
N GLY A 68 -2.62 -10.39 2.20
CA GLY A 68 -1.85 -10.87 3.34
C GLY A 68 -1.56 -12.37 3.31
N THR A 69 -1.12 -12.91 4.45
CA THR A 69 -0.75 -14.33 4.60
C THR A 69 -1.90 -15.31 4.26
N ILE A 70 -3.16 -14.87 4.39
CA ILE A 70 -4.35 -15.68 4.04
C ILE A 70 -4.29 -16.14 2.58
N SER A 71 -3.77 -15.30 1.69
CA SER A 71 -3.68 -15.58 0.26
C SER A 71 -2.97 -16.89 -0.06
N ASN A 72 -1.96 -17.25 0.74
CA ASN A 72 -1.15 -18.44 0.51
C ASN A 72 -1.87 -19.76 0.88
N PHE A 73 -3.06 -19.67 1.48
CA PHE A 73 -3.86 -20.79 1.94
C PHE A 73 -5.35 -20.64 1.54
N TYR A 74 -5.64 -19.73 0.63
CA TYR A 74 -6.99 -19.49 0.13
C TYR A 74 -7.38 -20.59 -0.89
N HIS A 75 -8.61 -21.13 -0.77
CA HIS A 75 -9.19 -22.09 -1.71
C HIS A 75 -10.53 -21.58 -2.27
N TYR A 76 -10.62 -21.49 -3.58
CA TYR A 76 -11.73 -20.84 -4.29
C TYR A 76 -13.07 -21.54 -4.10
N ASP A 77 -13.10 -22.87 -4.15
CA ASP A 77 -14.35 -23.64 -4.09
C ASP A 77 -14.89 -23.85 -2.66
N GLU A 78 -14.21 -23.30 -1.66
CA GLU A 78 -14.53 -23.48 -0.26
C GLU A 78 -15.24 -22.25 0.35
N LYS A 79 -15.87 -22.45 1.52
CA LYS A 79 -16.53 -21.35 2.25
C LYS A 79 -15.55 -20.42 2.92
N ALA A 80 -15.96 -19.16 3.11
CA ALA A 80 -15.14 -18.10 3.67
C ALA A 80 -13.85 -17.93 2.85
N TYR A 81 -12.67 -18.10 3.44
CA TYR A 81 -11.39 -18.14 2.72
C TYR A 81 -10.93 -19.57 2.37
N GLY A 82 -11.74 -20.58 2.60
CA GLY A 82 -11.38 -21.98 2.31
C GLY A 82 -10.18 -22.51 3.13
N LEU A 83 -9.89 -21.91 4.29
CA LEU A 83 -8.72 -22.26 5.08
C LEU A 83 -8.83 -23.68 5.67
N ASP A 84 -7.92 -24.57 5.31
CA ASP A 84 -7.85 -25.94 5.84
C ASP A 84 -6.96 -25.99 7.09
N ILE A 85 -7.53 -26.59 8.17
CA ILE A 85 -6.82 -26.76 9.44
C ILE A 85 -5.63 -27.72 9.30
N SER A 86 -5.75 -28.77 8.47
CA SER A 86 -4.69 -29.75 8.26
C SER A 86 -3.48 -29.13 7.59
N GLU A 87 -3.71 -28.35 6.53
CA GLU A 87 -2.69 -27.62 5.80
C GLU A 87 -1.97 -26.61 6.68
N ILE A 88 -2.73 -25.80 7.45
CA ILE A 88 -2.19 -24.82 8.38
C ILE A 88 -1.40 -25.48 9.51
N SER A 89 -1.85 -26.65 10.00
CA SER A 89 -1.12 -27.41 11.00
C SER A 89 0.18 -27.98 10.45
N ASP A 90 0.15 -28.43 9.21
CA ASP A 90 1.31 -28.92 8.48
C ASP A 90 2.34 -27.83 8.20
N TRP A 91 1.93 -26.58 8.08
CA TRP A 91 2.85 -25.45 7.98
C TRP A 91 3.83 -25.38 9.16
N ASN A 92 3.38 -25.82 10.34
CA ASN A 92 4.21 -25.97 11.55
C ASN A 92 4.91 -24.67 12.00
N VAL A 93 4.22 -23.55 11.91
CA VAL A 93 4.65 -22.26 12.48
C VAL A 93 3.69 -21.89 13.61
N PRO A 94 4.01 -22.22 14.89
CA PRO A 94 3.04 -22.18 16.00
C PRO A 94 2.30 -20.87 16.18
N LYS A 95 3.00 -19.75 15.97
CA LYS A 95 2.41 -18.39 16.07
C LYS A 95 1.30 -18.20 15.03
N PHE A 96 1.58 -18.56 13.79
CA PHE A 96 0.61 -18.43 12.69
C PHE A 96 -0.50 -19.47 12.81
N THR A 97 -0.19 -20.73 13.13
CA THR A 97 -1.19 -21.77 13.35
C THR A 97 -2.22 -21.35 14.39
N LYS A 98 -1.78 -20.75 15.51
CA LYS A 98 -2.71 -20.23 16.54
C LYS A 98 -3.60 -19.10 15.99
N ARG A 99 -3.03 -18.15 15.21
CA ARG A 99 -3.76 -17.04 14.59
C ARG A 99 -4.81 -17.55 13.61
N TYR A 100 -4.45 -18.49 12.74
CA TYR A 100 -5.37 -19.05 11.73
C TYR A 100 -6.47 -19.90 12.33
N ASN A 101 -6.19 -20.71 13.34
CA ASN A 101 -7.22 -21.46 14.08
C ASN A 101 -8.22 -20.49 14.73
N GLY A 102 -7.75 -19.33 15.23
CA GLY A 102 -8.62 -18.27 15.72
C GLY A 102 -9.50 -17.69 14.62
N LEU A 103 -8.94 -17.43 13.43
CA LEU A 103 -9.66 -16.92 12.28
C LEU A 103 -10.74 -17.89 11.79
N ILE A 104 -10.40 -19.17 11.62
CA ILE A 104 -11.33 -20.25 11.26
C ILE A 104 -12.48 -20.33 12.26
N LYS A 105 -12.18 -20.21 13.56
CA LYS A 105 -13.21 -20.21 14.61
C LYS A 105 -14.17 -19.02 14.48
N GLU A 106 -13.65 -17.82 14.17
CA GLU A 106 -14.50 -16.64 13.95
C GLU A 106 -15.34 -16.79 12.66
N GLN A 107 -14.78 -17.31 11.58
CA GLN A 107 -15.51 -17.59 10.34
C GLN A 107 -16.68 -18.55 10.57
N LYS A 108 -16.49 -19.61 11.37
CA LYS A 108 -17.56 -20.57 11.73
C LYS A 108 -18.70 -19.96 12.53
N LYS A 109 -18.46 -18.86 13.26
CA LYS A 109 -19.51 -18.15 13.99
C LYS A 109 -20.37 -17.29 13.08
N ARG A 110 -19.83 -16.84 11.97
CA ARG A 110 -20.57 -16.11 10.94
C ARG A 110 -21.26 -17.15 10.08
N ASN A 111 -22.57 -17.10 10.01
CA ASN A 111 -23.39 -18.07 9.27
C ASN A 111 -23.31 -17.87 7.73
N HIS A 112 -22.11 -17.55 7.22
CA HIS A 112 -21.86 -17.42 5.80
C HIS A 112 -21.65 -18.81 5.16
N ASN A 113 -22.46 -19.10 4.16
CA ASN A 113 -22.39 -20.36 3.41
C ASN A 113 -21.72 -20.22 2.04
N HIS A 114 -21.05 -19.09 1.78
CA HIS A 114 -20.41 -18.76 0.51
C HIS A 114 -18.92 -18.45 0.72
N ASN A 115 -18.15 -18.44 -0.36
CA ASN A 115 -16.78 -17.94 -0.36
C ASN A 115 -16.76 -16.42 -0.21
N TYR A 116 -15.79 -15.87 0.53
CA TYR A 116 -15.68 -14.42 0.75
C TYR A 116 -15.30 -13.62 -0.51
N ILE A 117 -14.99 -14.29 -1.62
CA ILE A 117 -14.88 -13.64 -2.92
C ILE A 117 -16.18 -12.90 -3.29
N GLU A 118 -17.34 -13.44 -2.90
CA GLU A 118 -18.64 -12.81 -3.17
C GLU A 118 -18.82 -11.49 -2.40
N ASP A 119 -18.39 -11.47 -1.14
CA ASP A 119 -18.39 -10.26 -0.31
C ASP A 119 -17.41 -9.21 -0.88
N PHE A 120 -16.25 -9.68 -1.35
CA PHE A 120 -15.27 -8.81 -1.99
C PHE A 120 -15.80 -8.21 -3.32
N ILE A 121 -16.42 -9.02 -4.17
CA ILE A 121 -17.07 -8.58 -5.41
C ILE A 121 -18.12 -7.50 -5.11
N LEU A 122 -18.96 -7.74 -4.10
CA LEU A 122 -19.96 -6.76 -3.69
C LEU A 122 -19.32 -5.43 -3.25
N LEU A 123 -18.25 -5.50 -2.47
CA LEU A 123 -17.52 -4.31 -2.02
C LEU A 123 -16.86 -3.58 -3.19
N ALA A 124 -16.20 -4.30 -4.10
CA ALA A 124 -15.55 -3.74 -5.28
C ALA A 124 -16.58 -3.03 -6.19
N LYS A 125 -17.74 -3.65 -6.46
CA LYS A 125 -18.83 -3.05 -7.25
C LYS A 125 -19.41 -1.80 -6.60
N LYS A 126 -19.64 -1.81 -5.28
CA LYS A 126 -20.15 -0.65 -4.55
C LYS A 126 -19.23 0.57 -4.63
N ASN A 127 -17.93 0.34 -4.78
CA ASN A 127 -16.92 1.40 -4.85
C ASN A 127 -16.42 1.67 -6.27
N ASN A 128 -16.87 0.90 -7.27
CA ASN A 128 -16.32 0.93 -8.63
C ASN A 128 -14.80 0.71 -8.64
N SER A 129 -14.30 -0.14 -7.73
CA SER A 129 -12.89 -0.42 -7.57
C SER A 129 -12.39 -1.43 -8.60
N LYS A 130 -11.18 -1.22 -9.12
CA LYS A 130 -10.39 -2.24 -9.79
C LYS A 130 -9.83 -3.23 -8.75
N VAL A 131 -9.32 -4.37 -9.20
CA VAL A 131 -8.87 -5.39 -8.26
C VAL A 131 -7.46 -5.91 -8.59
N VAL A 132 -6.73 -6.27 -7.54
CA VAL A 132 -5.53 -7.10 -7.60
C VAL A 132 -5.83 -8.41 -6.89
N LEU A 133 -5.57 -9.52 -7.56
CA LEU A 133 -5.80 -10.85 -7.03
C LEU A 133 -4.50 -11.47 -6.56
N VAL A 134 -4.54 -12.30 -5.53
CA VAL A 134 -3.37 -13.05 -5.05
C VAL A 134 -3.63 -14.55 -5.19
N ALA A 135 -2.81 -15.22 -5.98
CA ALA A 135 -2.91 -16.67 -6.16
C ALA A 135 -2.26 -17.42 -4.99
N ASN A 136 -2.92 -18.43 -4.47
CA ASN A 136 -2.28 -19.46 -3.65
C ASN A 136 -1.50 -20.38 -4.57
N ILE A 137 -0.19 -20.18 -4.67
CA ILE A 137 0.67 -21.03 -5.52
C ILE A 137 1.34 -22.17 -4.72
N ILE A 138 1.02 -22.29 -3.43
CA ILE A 138 1.62 -23.31 -2.55
C ILE A 138 0.81 -24.62 -2.60
N SER A 139 -0.52 -24.52 -2.53
CA SER A 139 -1.36 -25.66 -2.22
C SER A 139 -2.72 -25.65 -2.93
N SER A 140 -3.06 -24.59 -3.69
CA SER A 140 -4.31 -24.60 -4.44
C SER A 140 -4.23 -25.47 -5.69
N GLU A 141 -5.39 -25.87 -6.18
CA GLU A 141 -5.52 -26.49 -7.49
C GLU A 141 -5.19 -25.48 -8.61
N ASP A 142 -4.69 -25.96 -9.73
CA ASP A 142 -4.28 -25.11 -10.85
C ASP A 142 -5.44 -24.25 -11.41
N ASP A 143 -6.67 -24.74 -11.28
CA ASP A 143 -7.88 -24.08 -11.75
C ASP A 143 -8.39 -22.98 -10.80
N ASP A 144 -7.98 -22.94 -9.55
CA ASP A 144 -8.49 -21.98 -8.56
C ASP A 144 -8.31 -20.52 -9.01
N ILE A 145 -7.11 -20.15 -9.46
CA ILE A 145 -6.85 -18.79 -9.92
C ILE A 145 -7.62 -18.45 -11.21
N ILE A 146 -7.79 -19.43 -12.09
CA ILE A 146 -8.55 -19.25 -13.33
C ILE A 146 -10.03 -19.05 -13.04
N ASN A 147 -10.59 -19.85 -12.13
CA ASN A 147 -11.97 -19.73 -11.68
C ASN A 147 -12.20 -18.39 -10.99
N MET A 148 -11.25 -17.94 -10.18
CA MET A 148 -11.26 -16.61 -9.55
C MET A 148 -11.29 -15.49 -10.60
N ILE A 149 -10.41 -15.52 -11.61
CA ILE A 149 -10.39 -14.56 -12.71
C ILE A 149 -11.73 -14.56 -13.48
N LYS A 150 -12.24 -15.77 -13.84
CA LYS A 150 -13.54 -15.92 -14.53
C LYS A 150 -14.67 -15.28 -13.73
N ARG A 151 -14.67 -15.48 -12.41
CA ARG A 151 -15.70 -14.93 -11.52
C ARG A 151 -15.71 -13.39 -11.52
N PHE A 152 -14.54 -12.74 -11.48
CA PHE A 152 -14.44 -11.28 -11.57
C PHE A 152 -14.83 -10.74 -12.95
N LYS A 153 -14.36 -11.40 -14.01
CA LYS A 153 -14.72 -11.01 -15.39
C LYS A 153 -16.22 -11.12 -15.65
N SER A 154 -16.91 -12.14 -15.09
CA SER A 154 -18.37 -12.28 -15.21
C SER A 154 -19.15 -11.13 -14.55
N GLU A 155 -18.53 -10.39 -13.63
CA GLU A 155 -19.11 -9.22 -12.97
C GLU A 155 -18.66 -7.89 -13.60
N ASN A 156 -17.89 -7.94 -14.70
CA ASN A 156 -17.29 -6.78 -15.37
C ASN A 156 -16.37 -5.94 -14.46
N ILE A 157 -15.66 -6.59 -13.53
CA ILE A 157 -14.68 -5.94 -12.66
C ILE A 157 -13.31 -6.00 -13.35
N GLU A 158 -12.64 -4.85 -13.44
CA GLU A 158 -11.31 -4.75 -14.02
C GLU A 158 -10.26 -5.37 -13.07
N ILE A 159 -9.51 -6.35 -13.59
CA ILE A 159 -8.39 -6.99 -12.89
C ILE A 159 -7.10 -6.32 -13.36
N LEU A 160 -6.43 -5.59 -12.48
CA LEU A 160 -5.14 -4.95 -12.78
C LEU A 160 -4.00 -5.97 -12.91
N GLY A 161 -4.09 -7.04 -12.13
CA GLY A 161 -3.13 -8.14 -12.20
C GLY A 161 -3.32 -9.18 -11.11
N VAL A 162 -2.45 -10.20 -11.19
CA VAL A 162 -2.41 -11.31 -10.24
C VAL A 162 -1.01 -11.39 -9.62
N GLU A 163 -0.96 -11.40 -8.30
CA GLU A 163 0.26 -11.69 -7.53
C GLU A 163 0.43 -13.20 -7.35
N LEU A 164 1.62 -13.70 -7.55
CA LEU A 164 1.95 -15.12 -7.35
C LEU A 164 2.46 -15.36 -5.93
N GLY A 165 1.51 -15.48 -5.01
CA GLY A 165 1.74 -15.64 -3.57
C GLY A 165 1.97 -14.30 -2.84
N SER A 166 2.09 -14.36 -1.52
CA SER A 166 2.33 -13.22 -0.64
C SER A 166 3.50 -13.51 0.30
N GLU A 167 4.52 -12.66 0.32
CA GLU A 167 5.71 -12.77 1.21
C GLU A 167 6.44 -14.13 1.20
N LEU A 168 6.39 -14.88 0.11
CA LEU A 168 6.96 -16.23 0.03
C LEU A 168 8.49 -16.28 0.17
N SER A 169 9.17 -15.15 0.04
CA SER A 169 10.58 -15.02 0.41
C SER A 169 10.82 -15.16 1.93
N ASN A 170 9.78 -14.99 2.77
CA ASN A 170 9.88 -15.09 4.22
C ASN A 170 10.27 -16.51 4.68
N ARG A 171 11.15 -16.57 5.70
CA ARG A 171 11.62 -17.82 6.30
C ARG A 171 10.48 -18.72 6.81
N ALA A 172 9.33 -18.15 7.16
CA ALA A 172 8.17 -18.90 7.60
C ALA A 172 7.67 -19.91 6.54
N TYR A 173 7.86 -19.61 5.26
CA TYR A 173 7.45 -20.49 4.15
C TYR A 173 8.53 -21.48 3.70
N LYS A 174 9.65 -21.60 4.42
CA LYS A 174 10.77 -22.46 4.03
C LYS A 174 10.36 -23.93 3.79
N LYS A 175 9.29 -24.40 4.43
CA LYS A 175 8.77 -25.77 4.21
C LYS A 175 8.28 -25.95 2.76
N TYR A 176 7.67 -24.94 2.19
CA TYR A 176 7.09 -24.98 0.83
C TYR A 176 8.05 -24.41 -0.22
N ILE A 177 8.74 -23.35 0.13
CA ILE A 177 9.65 -22.61 -0.73
C ILE A 177 11.02 -22.58 -0.06
N ASN A 178 11.85 -23.59 -0.32
CA ASN A 178 13.16 -23.69 0.31
C ASN A 178 14.21 -22.75 -0.31
N SER A 179 14.09 -22.49 -1.62
CA SER A 179 14.99 -21.64 -2.40
C SER A 179 14.21 -20.69 -3.31
N VAL A 180 14.90 -19.75 -3.92
CA VAL A 180 14.29 -18.91 -4.98
C VAL A 180 13.98 -19.73 -6.23
N ASP A 181 14.75 -20.77 -6.51
CA ASP A 181 14.53 -21.65 -7.68
C ASP A 181 13.19 -22.41 -7.53
N ASP A 182 12.85 -22.86 -6.32
CA ASP A 182 11.54 -23.45 -6.03
C ASP A 182 10.42 -22.44 -6.27
N TYR A 183 10.63 -21.19 -5.84
CA TYR A 183 9.66 -20.11 -6.07
C TYR A 183 9.50 -19.81 -7.56
N ILE A 184 10.61 -19.62 -8.28
CA ILE A 184 10.60 -19.34 -9.73
C ILE A 184 9.84 -20.45 -10.48
N HIS A 185 10.12 -21.71 -10.16
CA HIS A 185 9.45 -22.84 -10.80
C HIS A 185 7.92 -22.80 -10.61
N LEU A 186 7.45 -22.60 -9.39
CA LEU A 186 6.03 -22.49 -9.07
C LEU A 186 5.40 -21.24 -9.71
N ALA A 187 6.06 -20.09 -9.55
CA ALA A 187 5.57 -18.83 -10.08
C ALA A 187 5.45 -18.87 -11.63
N GLN A 188 6.44 -19.43 -12.31
CA GLN A 188 6.41 -19.61 -13.77
C GLN A 188 5.28 -20.54 -14.21
N LYS A 189 5.02 -21.64 -13.48
CA LYS A 189 3.89 -22.54 -13.75
C LYS A 189 2.57 -21.75 -13.72
N TYR A 190 2.30 -21.01 -12.64
CA TYR A 190 1.06 -20.26 -12.50
C TYR A 190 0.96 -19.09 -13.49
N SER A 191 2.08 -18.39 -13.77
CA SER A 191 2.12 -17.38 -14.82
C SER A 191 1.71 -17.96 -16.18
N ASN A 192 2.25 -19.12 -16.56
CA ASN A 192 1.90 -19.80 -17.82
C ASN A 192 0.43 -20.20 -17.86
N ILE A 193 -0.15 -20.68 -16.76
CA ILE A 193 -1.58 -21.02 -16.65
C ILE A 193 -2.42 -19.76 -16.90
N ILE A 194 -2.10 -18.65 -16.21
CA ILE A 194 -2.83 -17.38 -16.36
C ILE A 194 -2.70 -16.83 -17.78
N LYS A 195 -1.47 -16.70 -18.28
CA LYS A 195 -1.20 -16.10 -19.60
C LYS A 195 -1.74 -16.91 -20.77
N LYS A 196 -1.93 -18.22 -20.61
CA LYS A 196 -2.55 -19.07 -21.63
C LYS A 196 -4.02 -18.72 -21.86
N GLU A 197 -4.78 -18.42 -20.81
CA GLU A 197 -6.20 -18.06 -20.92
C GLU A 197 -6.45 -16.56 -20.96
N TYR A 198 -5.59 -15.77 -20.29
CA TYR A 198 -5.71 -14.32 -20.11
C TYR A 198 -4.37 -13.62 -20.35
N PRO A 199 -3.87 -13.55 -21.58
CA PRO A 199 -2.56 -12.96 -21.89
C PRO A 199 -2.47 -11.48 -21.53
N GLU A 200 -3.59 -10.78 -21.42
CA GLU A 200 -3.67 -9.36 -21.06
C GLU A 200 -3.51 -9.11 -19.56
N ILE A 201 -3.76 -10.12 -18.71
CA ILE A 201 -3.64 -9.93 -17.25
C ILE A 201 -2.17 -9.90 -16.86
N LYS A 202 -1.76 -8.84 -16.21
CA LYS A 202 -0.39 -8.70 -15.65
C LYS A 202 -0.17 -9.67 -14.50
N VAL A 203 1.05 -10.16 -14.38
CA VAL A 203 1.47 -11.09 -13.34
C VAL A 203 2.60 -10.46 -12.53
N GLY A 204 2.45 -10.43 -11.20
CA GLY A 204 3.46 -9.93 -10.27
C GLY A 204 4.10 -11.03 -9.44
N VAL A 205 5.41 -10.94 -9.22
CA VAL A 205 6.19 -11.90 -8.43
C VAL A 205 6.71 -11.30 -7.13
N VAL A 206 6.79 -12.13 -6.09
CA VAL A 206 7.21 -11.69 -4.74
C VAL A 206 8.72 -11.43 -4.71
N SER A 207 9.12 -10.18 -4.49
CA SER A 207 10.52 -9.83 -4.22
C SER A 207 10.92 -10.11 -2.76
N ALA A 208 12.21 -10.17 -2.50
CA ALA A 208 12.74 -10.21 -1.14
C ALA A 208 13.02 -8.79 -0.63
N PRO A 209 12.82 -8.50 0.67
CA PRO A 209 13.19 -7.22 1.24
C PRO A 209 14.69 -6.93 1.06
N ILE A 210 15.06 -5.71 0.65
CA ILE A 210 16.46 -5.29 0.51
C ILE A 210 16.91 -4.61 1.81
N LYS A 211 17.69 -5.32 2.60
CA LYS A 211 18.20 -4.86 3.91
C LYS A 211 19.71 -4.96 3.98
N TYR A 212 20.34 -4.15 4.83
CA TYR A 212 21.73 -4.32 5.19
C TYR A 212 21.91 -5.66 5.97
N ASN A 213 22.96 -6.43 5.69
CA ASN A 213 23.22 -7.75 6.29
C ASN A 213 22.12 -8.80 6.03
N MET A 214 21.67 -8.93 4.79
CA MET A 214 20.68 -9.95 4.41
C MET A 214 21.26 -11.37 4.51
N PRO A 215 20.45 -12.36 4.96
CA PRO A 215 20.79 -13.77 4.83
C PRO A 215 21.06 -14.15 3.36
N SER A 216 22.00 -15.06 3.11
CA SER A 216 22.37 -15.51 1.76
C SER A 216 21.17 -15.97 0.91
N ARG A 217 20.16 -16.58 1.55
CA ARG A 217 18.90 -16.95 0.90
C ARG A 217 18.21 -15.76 0.21
N LEU A 218 18.19 -14.60 0.85
CA LEU A 218 17.50 -13.40 0.34
C LEU A 218 18.38 -12.58 -0.62
N LEU A 219 19.70 -12.62 -0.44
CA LEU A 219 20.63 -11.92 -1.35
C LEU A 219 20.47 -12.40 -2.80
N ASN A 220 20.39 -13.71 -3.01
CA ASN A 220 20.26 -14.31 -4.34
C ASN A 220 18.83 -14.26 -4.88
N TRP A 221 17.82 -13.97 -4.02
CA TRP A 221 16.41 -14.01 -4.42
C TRP A 221 16.11 -13.01 -5.52
N ASN A 222 16.37 -11.74 -5.26
CA ASN A 222 16.06 -10.67 -6.20
C ASN A 222 16.93 -10.75 -7.46
N GLN A 223 18.21 -11.12 -7.32
CA GLN A 223 19.11 -11.25 -8.46
C GLN A 223 18.66 -12.35 -9.43
N LYS A 224 18.39 -13.57 -8.94
CA LYS A 224 17.89 -14.64 -9.80
C LYS A 224 16.51 -14.30 -10.41
N LEU A 225 15.64 -13.67 -9.61
CA LEU A 225 14.32 -13.29 -10.09
C LEU A 225 14.41 -12.24 -11.21
N SER A 226 15.38 -11.32 -11.17
CA SER A 226 15.58 -10.30 -12.20
C SER A 226 16.05 -10.86 -13.55
N GLU A 227 16.58 -12.07 -13.56
CA GLU A 227 17.01 -12.78 -14.78
C GLU A 227 15.82 -13.40 -15.54
N GLU A 228 14.63 -13.47 -14.89
CA GLU A 228 13.44 -14.12 -15.43
C GLU A 228 12.53 -13.15 -16.20
N THR A 229 11.82 -13.68 -17.18
CA THR A 229 10.99 -12.88 -18.09
C THR A 229 9.48 -13.18 -18.06
N PHE A 230 9.05 -14.18 -17.29
CA PHE A 230 7.69 -14.68 -17.26
C PHE A 230 6.69 -13.80 -16.50
N TYR A 231 7.11 -12.70 -15.93
CA TYR A 231 6.30 -11.78 -15.13
C TYR A 231 6.40 -10.34 -15.60
N ASP A 232 5.43 -9.51 -15.20
CA ASP A 232 5.30 -8.11 -15.61
C ASP A 232 5.74 -7.12 -14.51
N ALA A 233 5.56 -7.49 -13.24
CA ALA A 233 5.83 -6.62 -12.09
C ALA A 233 6.47 -7.37 -10.93
N ILE A 234 7.15 -6.63 -10.06
CA ILE A 234 7.62 -7.12 -8.76
C ILE A 234 6.71 -6.63 -7.64
N ILE A 235 6.48 -7.49 -6.67
CA ILE A 235 5.71 -7.16 -5.46
C ILE A 235 6.66 -6.75 -4.36
N HIS A 236 6.43 -5.56 -3.81
CA HIS A 236 7.13 -5.02 -2.66
C HIS A 236 6.17 -4.70 -1.53
N HIS A 237 6.50 -5.09 -0.29
CA HIS A 237 5.79 -4.70 0.91
C HIS A 237 6.63 -3.70 1.68
N SER A 238 6.12 -2.46 1.80
CA SER A 238 6.82 -1.33 2.40
C SER A 238 6.27 -1.03 3.79
N TYR A 239 6.99 -1.45 4.82
CA TYR A 239 6.64 -1.19 6.21
C TYR A 239 7.74 -0.44 6.93
N LEU A 240 7.44 0.77 7.42
CA LEU A 240 8.37 1.50 8.25
C LEU A 240 8.31 1.02 9.70
N LYS A 241 9.43 0.50 10.20
CA LYS A 241 9.60 0.15 11.60
C LYS A 241 10.13 1.36 12.38
N VAL A 242 9.33 1.89 13.30
CA VAL A 242 9.71 3.04 14.15
C VAL A 242 10.03 2.65 15.60
N ILE A 243 9.59 1.46 16.03
CA ILE A 243 9.86 0.91 17.37
C ILE A 243 10.98 -0.11 17.25
N ASP A 244 12.03 0.00 18.05
CA ASP A 244 13.08 -1.00 18.14
C ASP A 244 12.62 -2.19 18.97
N GLY A 245 12.61 -3.38 18.38
CA GLY A 245 12.19 -4.63 19.01
C GLY A 245 12.01 -5.73 17.98
N ASP A 246 11.89 -6.97 18.45
CA ASP A 246 11.80 -8.16 17.59
C ASP A 246 10.37 -8.68 17.43
N ASP A 247 9.45 -8.08 18.15
CA ASP A 247 8.06 -8.50 18.14
C ASP A 247 7.32 -7.82 16.97
N ASP A 248 6.54 -8.60 16.24
CA ASP A 248 5.77 -8.12 15.07
C ASP A 248 4.72 -7.08 15.43
N TYR A 249 4.43 -6.92 16.73
CA TYR A 249 3.46 -5.96 17.23
C TYR A 249 4.10 -4.75 17.92
N GLY A 250 5.41 -4.64 17.89
CA GLY A 250 6.16 -3.56 18.54
C GLY A 250 5.99 -3.54 20.06
N LEU A 251 5.82 -4.73 20.67
CA LEU A 251 5.69 -4.86 22.13
C LEU A 251 7.03 -4.95 22.83
N MET A 252 8.08 -5.36 22.11
CA MET A 252 9.45 -5.45 22.60
C MET A 252 10.21 -4.20 22.14
N THR A 253 10.42 -3.27 23.05
CA THR A 253 11.20 -2.05 22.81
C THR A 253 12.52 -2.14 23.56
N ARG A 254 13.49 -1.31 23.19
CA ARG A 254 14.75 -1.21 23.94
C ARG A 254 14.47 -0.65 25.34
N GLU A 255 15.35 -0.97 26.29
CA GLU A 255 15.21 -0.54 27.69
C GLU A 255 15.11 0.99 27.82
N ASP A 256 15.88 1.75 27.03
CA ASP A 256 15.84 3.21 27.00
C ASP A 256 14.49 3.77 26.48
N GLU A 257 13.81 3.06 25.57
CA GLU A 257 12.47 3.42 25.12
C GLU A 257 11.42 3.12 26.19
N VAL A 258 11.51 1.97 26.85
CA VAL A 258 10.58 1.56 27.92
C VAL A 258 10.68 2.51 29.13
N SER A 259 11.88 2.97 29.47
CA SER A 259 12.11 3.87 30.59
C SER A 259 11.70 5.33 30.31
N SER A 260 11.42 5.70 29.03
CA SER A 260 11.00 7.03 28.62
C SER A 260 9.53 7.30 28.90
N THR A 261 9.14 8.58 28.97
CA THR A 261 7.73 8.95 28.95
C THR A 261 7.11 8.62 27.60
N LYS A 262 5.79 8.36 27.56
CA LYS A 262 5.06 8.10 26.30
C LYS A 262 5.29 9.22 25.27
N LYS A 263 5.29 10.48 25.72
CA LYS A 263 5.60 11.64 24.86
C LYS A 263 6.99 11.55 24.25
N ALA A 264 8.01 11.29 25.04
CA ALA A 264 9.39 11.17 24.55
C ALA A 264 9.58 10.01 23.58
N GLN A 265 8.88 8.89 23.80
CA GLN A 265 8.86 7.77 22.85
C GLN A 265 8.27 8.17 21.51
N PHE A 266 7.12 8.86 21.50
CA PHE A 266 6.47 9.30 20.28
C PHE A 266 7.25 10.40 19.55
N ASP A 267 7.94 11.28 20.26
CA ASP A 267 8.88 12.24 19.66
C ASP A 267 10.05 11.53 18.96
N LEU A 268 10.55 10.43 19.51
CA LEU A 268 11.54 9.58 18.85
C LEU A 268 10.98 8.92 17.59
N TYR A 269 9.75 8.41 17.65
CA TYR A 269 9.09 7.79 16.48
C TYR A 269 8.84 8.82 15.38
N LYS A 270 8.38 10.02 15.72
CA LYS A 270 8.28 11.18 14.82
C LYS A 270 9.60 11.45 14.11
N LYS A 271 10.69 11.54 14.87
CA LYS A 271 12.03 11.77 14.31
C LYS A 271 12.42 10.67 13.31
N ARG A 272 12.15 9.40 13.61
CA ARG A 272 12.42 8.26 12.72
C ARG A 272 11.59 8.35 11.42
N ILE A 273 10.33 8.75 11.51
CA ILE A 273 9.45 8.96 10.34
C ILE A 273 9.97 10.11 9.48
N LYS A 274 10.29 11.26 10.06
CA LYS A 274 10.86 12.40 9.31
C LYS A 274 12.17 12.01 8.61
N THR A 275 13.05 11.26 9.27
CA THR A 275 14.28 10.76 8.65
C THR A 275 13.98 9.81 7.48
N TYR A 276 12.99 8.95 7.61
CA TYR A 276 12.59 8.04 6.54
C TYR A 276 12.11 8.79 5.30
N PHE A 277 11.21 9.74 5.43
CA PHE A 277 10.73 10.52 4.28
C PHE A 277 11.81 11.41 3.67
N ASN A 278 12.72 11.95 4.46
CA ASN A 278 13.80 12.80 3.94
C ASN A 278 14.89 12.01 3.20
N THR A 279 15.17 10.76 3.59
CA THR A 279 16.36 10.06 3.09
C THR A 279 16.18 8.58 2.80
N GLY A 280 15.11 7.94 3.28
CA GLY A 280 14.91 6.50 3.26
C GLY A 280 13.93 6.01 2.22
N PHE A 281 12.78 6.67 2.11
CA PHE A 281 11.65 6.19 1.31
C PHE A 281 11.99 6.02 -0.17
N VAL A 282 12.45 7.08 -0.80
CA VAL A 282 12.83 7.04 -2.23
C VAL A 282 13.99 6.08 -2.46
N LYS A 283 14.99 6.07 -1.57
CA LYS A 283 16.13 5.15 -1.68
C LYS A 283 15.74 3.68 -1.53
N GLU A 284 14.70 3.36 -0.77
CA GLU A 284 14.18 2.00 -0.68
C GLU A 284 13.69 1.52 -2.05
N ILE A 285 12.92 2.34 -2.74
CA ILE A 285 12.33 2.02 -4.04
C ILE A 285 13.41 2.00 -5.14
N ILE A 286 14.31 2.98 -5.18
CA ILE A 286 15.40 3.04 -6.16
C ILE A 286 16.23 1.75 -6.17
N LYS A 287 16.49 1.14 -5.02
CA LYS A 287 17.21 -0.13 -4.95
C LYS A 287 16.53 -1.28 -5.71
N TYR A 288 15.19 -1.28 -5.77
CA TYR A 288 14.48 -2.26 -6.60
C TYR A 288 14.61 -1.92 -8.08
N ASN A 289 14.57 -0.63 -8.44
CA ASN A 289 14.77 -0.17 -9.83
C ASN A 289 16.18 -0.52 -10.34
N GLU A 290 17.20 -0.52 -9.47
CA GLU A 290 18.57 -0.91 -9.82
C GLU A 290 18.70 -2.42 -10.13
N ILE A 291 17.77 -3.24 -9.63
CA ILE A 291 17.80 -4.70 -9.81
C ILE A 291 16.82 -5.13 -10.90
N PHE A 292 15.65 -4.49 -10.97
CA PHE A 292 14.55 -4.91 -11.83
C PHE A 292 14.17 -3.82 -12.83
N GLU A 293 14.11 -4.19 -14.10
CA GLU A 293 13.57 -3.35 -15.18
C GLU A 293 12.05 -3.60 -15.35
N LYS A 294 11.29 -3.60 -14.26
CA LYS A 294 9.88 -3.95 -14.22
C LYS A 294 9.08 -2.97 -13.38
N GLU A 295 7.76 -2.95 -13.56
CA GLU A 295 6.87 -2.21 -12.68
C GLU A 295 7.00 -2.69 -11.24
N ILE A 296 6.81 -1.78 -10.28
CA ILE A 296 6.73 -2.10 -8.86
C ILE A 296 5.27 -1.99 -8.40
N TRP A 297 4.77 -3.03 -7.75
CA TRP A 297 3.50 -3.01 -7.03
C TRP A 297 3.77 -3.03 -5.54
N ILE A 298 3.45 -1.93 -4.84
CA ILE A 298 3.52 -1.86 -3.38
C ILE A 298 2.19 -2.34 -2.81
N THR A 299 1.99 -3.65 -2.76
CA THR A 299 0.69 -4.22 -2.41
C THR A 299 0.42 -4.36 -0.92
N GLU A 300 1.38 -3.97 -0.09
CA GLU A 300 1.18 -3.69 1.32
C GLU A 300 2.09 -2.54 1.77
N TRP A 301 1.51 -1.50 2.35
CA TRP A 301 2.28 -0.44 2.98
C TRP A 301 1.59 0.11 4.23
N ASN A 302 2.36 0.41 5.26
CA ASN A 302 1.93 1.04 6.51
C ASN A 302 3.15 1.28 7.43
N LEU A 303 2.92 1.83 8.63
CA LEU A 303 3.82 1.58 9.74
C LEU A 303 3.84 0.08 10.08
N GLN A 304 5.00 -0.41 10.55
CA GLN A 304 5.08 -1.77 11.09
C GLN A 304 3.97 -1.96 12.14
N MET A 305 3.19 -3.03 12.02
CA MET A 305 2.07 -3.29 12.92
C MET A 305 2.51 -3.26 14.39
N SER A 306 1.86 -2.42 15.18
CA SER A 306 2.16 -2.23 16.59
C SER A 306 0.92 -1.78 17.36
N LYS A 307 0.71 -2.33 18.55
CA LYS A 307 -0.31 -1.86 19.48
C LYS A 307 0.03 -0.49 20.08
N THR A 308 1.28 -0.07 20.00
CA THR A 308 1.74 1.22 20.51
C THR A 308 1.41 2.36 19.54
N THR A 309 1.66 2.14 18.24
CA THR A 309 1.49 3.18 17.22
C THR A 309 0.21 3.03 16.39
N GLY A 310 -0.46 1.87 16.47
CA GLY A 310 -1.70 1.62 15.75
C GLY A 310 -2.86 2.45 16.30
N ASN A 311 -3.74 2.93 15.40
CA ASN A 311 -4.87 3.79 15.72
C ASN A 311 -4.50 5.10 16.44
N THR A 312 -3.30 5.65 16.18
CA THR A 312 -2.84 6.91 16.77
C THR A 312 -2.73 8.01 15.71
N LEU A 313 -2.67 9.26 16.15
CA LEU A 313 -2.39 10.40 15.26
C LEU A 313 -1.05 10.25 14.54
N LEU A 314 -0.02 9.70 15.21
CA LEU A 314 1.27 9.39 14.57
C LEU A 314 1.08 8.54 13.30
N GLN A 315 0.26 7.47 13.39
CA GLN A 315 -0.02 6.61 12.23
C GLN A 315 -0.78 7.38 11.13
N SER A 316 -1.71 8.22 11.51
CA SER A 316 -2.50 9.02 10.56
C SER A 316 -1.63 10.00 9.77
N LEU A 317 -0.73 10.71 10.43
CA LEU A 317 0.21 11.62 9.78
C LEU A 317 1.19 10.86 8.87
N PHE A 318 1.68 9.69 9.31
CA PHE A 318 2.53 8.83 8.47
C PHE A 318 1.79 8.39 7.19
N VAL A 319 0.55 7.89 7.33
CA VAL A 319 -0.26 7.41 6.20
C VAL A 319 -0.53 8.54 5.21
N SER A 320 -0.86 9.73 5.72
CA SER A 320 -1.07 10.92 4.89
C SER A 320 0.17 11.28 4.09
N GLN A 321 1.30 11.37 4.77
CA GLN A 321 2.56 11.74 4.11
C GLN A 321 3.04 10.65 3.13
N TYR A 322 2.92 9.37 3.49
CA TYR A 322 3.34 8.28 2.62
C TYR A 322 2.62 8.32 1.26
N LEU A 323 1.30 8.50 1.26
CA LEU A 323 0.54 8.58 0.02
C LEU A 323 0.88 9.84 -0.79
N LEU A 324 1.00 10.99 -0.15
CA LEU A 324 1.36 12.25 -0.82
C LEU A 324 2.76 12.18 -1.42
N GLU A 325 3.74 11.62 -0.72
CA GLU A 325 5.08 11.35 -1.25
C GLU A 325 5.03 10.41 -2.47
N LEU A 326 4.22 9.36 -2.38
CA LEU A 326 4.07 8.40 -3.48
C LEU A 326 3.48 9.04 -4.74
N LEU A 327 2.56 9.99 -4.57
CA LEU A 327 1.87 10.67 -5.67
C LEU A 327 2.64 11.87 -6.25
N SER A 328 3.51 12.50 -5.46
CA SER A 328 4.19 13.74 -5.86
C SER A 328 5.64 13.55 -6.29
N ASN A 329 6.27 12.40 -6.02
CA ASN A 329 7.69 12.22 -6.25
C ASN A 329 7.97 11.63 -7.64
N PRO A 330 8.69 12.33 -8.53
CA PRO A 330 8.97 11.87 -9.90
C PRO A 330 9.87 10.61 -9.93
N ASP A 331 10.67 10.35 -8.91
CA ASP A 331 11.54 9.16 -8.84
C ASP A 331 10.75 7.86 -8.56
N LEU A 332 9.44 7.96 -8.28
CA LEU A 332 8.56 6.83 -7.93
C LEU A 332 7.57 6.46 -9.05
N GLN A 333 7.71 7.00 -10.26
CA GLN A 333 6.76 6.82 -11.37
C GLN A 333 6.62 5.38 -11.87
N ASN A 334 7.60 4.52 -11.61
CA ASN A 334 7.52 3.10 -11.95
C ASN A 334 6.65 2.27 -10.97
N ILE A 335 6.15 2.89 -9.89
CA ILE A 335 5.16 2.27 -9.01
C ILE A 335 3.80 2.42 -9.68
N SER A 336 3.22 1.31 -10.11
CA SER A 336 1.96 1.32 -10.85
C SER A 336 0.74 0.96 -10.00
N ILE A 337 0.94 0.29 -8.87
CA ILE A 337 -0.12 -0.09 -7.91
C ILE A 337 0.40 0.12 -6.48
N ALA A 338 -0.46 0.67 -5.60
CA ALA A 338 -0.20 0.67 -4.17
C ALA A 338 -1.47 0.35 -3.38
N THR A 339 -1.36 -0.50 -2.34
CA THR A 339 -2.48 -0.82 -1.46
C THR A 339 -2.09 -0.71 0.02
N TYR A 340 -2.85 0.13 0.73
CA TYR A 340 -2.71 0.32 2.17
C TYR A 340 -3.07 -0.96 2.94
N HIS A 341 -2.29 -1.37 3.90
CA HIS A 341 -2.58 -2.53 4.74
C HIS A 341 -3.05 -2.09 6.14
N ASN A 342 -4.36 -2.23 6.41
CA ASN A 342 -5.41 -2.80 5.60
C ASN A 342 -6.75 -2.05 5.79
N LEU A 343 -7.74 -2.39 4.96
CA LEU A 343 -9.05 -1.74 5.01
C LEU A 343 -9.77 -2.03 6.33
N ALA A 344 -9.93 -3.32 6.69
CA ALA A 344 -10.59 -3.71 7.92
C ALA A 344 -10.05 -5.03 8.48
N GLY A 345 -10.16 -5.19 9.78
CA GLY A 345 -9.72 -6.40 10.48
C GLY A 345 -10.08 -6.38 11.95
N ARG A 346 -9.47 -7.25 12.72
CA ARG A 346 -9.59 -7.25 14.19
C ARG A 346 -8.47 -6.47 14.87
N ASP A 347 -7.44 -6.16 14.12
CA ASP A 347 -6.20 -5.63 14.67
C ASP A 347 -6.25 -4.10 14.73
N ILE A 348 -5.89 -3.52 15.87
CA ILE A 348 -5.78 -2.08 16.05
C ILE A 348 -4.51 -1.51 15.39
N SER A 349 -3.59 -2.38 14.98
CA SER A 349 -2.25 -1.94 14.57
C SER A 349 -2.13 -1.49 13.12
N GLY A 350 -3.17 -1.64 12.30
CA GLY A 350 -3.02 -1.32 10.89
C GLY A 350 -4.30 -1.06 10.11
N SER A 351 -5.47 -1.46 10.59
CA SER A 351 -6.71 -1.34 9.81
C SER A 351 -7.38 0.03 9.93
N VAL A 352 -8.07 0.47 8.86
CA VAL A 352 -8.93 1.66 8.88
C VAL A 352 -10.18 1.41 9.73
N PHE A 353 -10.72 0.18 9.64
CA PHE A 353 -11.86 -0.26 10.43
C PHE A 353 -11.51 -1.49 11.26
N LYS A 354 -11.93 -1.52 12.51
CA LYS A 354 -11.78 -2.67 13.38
C LYS A 354 -13.14 -3.33 13.61
N GLY A 355 -13.25 -4.61 13.24
CA GLY A 355 -14.45 -5.38 13.54
C GLY A 355 -14.58 -5.67 15.04
N ILE A 356 -15.74 -5.35 15.59
CA ILE A 356 -16.14 -5.62 16.97
C ILE A 356 -17.39 -6.50 16.99
N LYS A 357 -17.83 -6.90 18.19
CA LYS A 357 -19.07 -7.66 18.33
C LYS A 357 -20.27 -6.77 17.98
N GLY A 358 -20.91 -7.09 16.86
CA GLY A 358 -22.14 -6.39 16.43
C GLY A 358 -21.90 -5.14 15.57
N GLY A 359 -20.68 -4.93 15.07
CA GLY A 359 -20.37 -3.80 14.21
C GLY A 359 -18.87 -3.58 13.97
N PHE A 360 -18.48 -2.34 13.90
CA PHE A 360 -17.09 -1.95 13.70
C PHE A 360 -16.78 -0.62 14.41
N GLU A 361 -15.52 -0.40 14.69
CA GLU A 361 -14.96 0.89 15.14
C GLU A 361 -14.17 1.52 13.98
N ILE A 362 -14.17 2.86 13.91
CA ILE A 362 -13.37 3.63 12.96
C ILE A 362 -12.04 3.97 13.62
N HIS A 363 -10.93 3.80 12.90
CA HIS A 363 -9.61 4.16 13.39
C HIS A 363 -9.14 5.53 12.90
N SER A 364 -8.10 6.05 13.53
CA SER A 364 -7.54 7.39 13.32
C SER A 364 -7.17 7.70 11.86
N THR A 365 -6.86 6.69 11.06
CA THR A 365 -6.50 6.84 9.63
C THR A 365 -7.70 7.09 8.71
N TYR A 366 -8.93 6.90 9.18
CA TYR A 366 -10.13 7.04 8.35
C TYR A 366 -10.30 8.44 7.76
N TYR A 367 -10.27 9.47 8.60
CA TYR A 367 -10.47 10.86 8.14
C TYR A 367 -9.36 11.34 7.22
N PRO A 368 -8.06 11.17 7.54
CA PRO A 368 -6.99 11.48 6.60
C PRO A 368 -7.16 10.79 5.24
N LEU A 369 -7.53 9.51 5.23
CA LEU A 369 -7.77 8.79 3.97
C LEU A 369 -8.98 9.34 3.20
N THR A 370 -10.04 9.79 3.89
CA THR A 370 -11.16 10.48 3.22
C THR A 370 -10.77 11.87 2.69
N PHE A 371 -9.82 12.56 3.29
CA PHE A 371 -9.27 13.80 2.74
C PHE A 371 -8.47 13.53 1.46
N LEU A 372 -7.61 12.52 1.51
CA LEU A 372 -6.76 12.14 0.38
C LEU A 372 -7.55 11.61 -0.82
N SER A 373 -8.73 10.99 -0.61
CA SER A 373 -9.59 10.56 -1.71
C SER A 373 -10.01 11.70 -2.64
N LYS A 374 -10.04 12.94 -2.15
CA LYS A 374 -10.40 14.13 -2.92
C LYS A 374 -9.42 14.44 -4.07
N ILE A 375 -8.18 13.94 -4.01
CA ILE A 375 -7.23 14.01 -5.13
C ILE A 375 -7.84 13.37 -6.38
N PHE A 376 -8.52 12.25 -6.20
CA PHE A 376 -9.08 11.45 -7.29
C PHE A 376 -10.50 11.87 -7.70
N GLU A 377 -11.08 12.85 -7.01
CA GLU A 377 -12.40 13.44 -7.32
C GLU A 377 -12.29 14.73 -8.13
N ASN A 378 -11.13 15.39 -8.19
CA ASN A 378 -10.97 16.77 -8.63
C ASN A 378 -10.12 16.94 -9.89
N ASP A 379 -10.02 15.93 -10.75
CA ASP A 379 -9.23 15.98 -12.00
C ASP A 379 -7.79 16.50 -11.80
N ILE A 380 -7.18 16.14 -10.66
CA ILE A 380 -5.82 16.52 -10.33
C ILE A 380 -4.86 15.79 -11.28
N VAL A 381 -3.99 16.54 -11.91
CA VAL A 381 -2.97 16.01 -12.85
C VAL A 381 -1.55 16.15 -12.31
N ARG A 382 -1.34 17.05 -11.34
CA ARG A 382 -0.02 17.32 -10.80
C ARG A 382 -0.10 17.68 -9.32
N ILE A 383 0.88 17.21 -8.57
CA ILE A 383 1.08 17.56 -7.16
C ILE A 383 2.50 18.13 -7.03
N GLU A 384 2.60 19.33 -6.49
CA GLU A 384 3.87 19.96 -6.16
C GLU A 384 4.12 19.88 -4.67
N LYS A 385 5.34 19.51 -4.28
CA LYS A 385 5.76 19.44 -2.90
C LYS A 385 6.66 20.61 -2.56
N GLU A 386 6.34 21.34 -1.50
CA GLU A 386 7.19 22.33 -0.84
C GLU A 386 7.40 21.93 0.63
N VAL A 387 8.57 22.26 1.17
CA VAL A 387 8.83 22.16 2.63
C VAL A 387 9.17 23.54 3.14
N LYS A 388 8.34 24.07 4.02
CA LYS A 388 8.49 25.41 4.59
C LYS A 388 8.27 25.38 6.09
N ASP A 389 9.26 25.85 6.84
CA ASP A 389 9.18 25.90 8.30
C ASP A 389 8.76 24.57 8.94
N GLU A 390 9.33 23.44 8.48
CA GLU A 390 9.01 22.07 8.93
C GLU A 390 7.58 21.59 8.56
N VAL A 391 6.84 22.35 7.75
CA VAL A 391 5.55 21.95 7.17
C VAL A 391 5.79 21.40 5.78
N PHE A 392 5.26 20.21 5.52
CA PHE A 392 5.21 19.62 4.19
C PHE A 392 3.91 20.05 3.52
N ILE A 393 4.02 20.79 2.43
CA ILE A 393 2.89 21.31 1.66
C ILE A 393 2.84 20.56 0.34
N TYR A 394 1.64 20.09 -0.03
CA TYR A 394 1.39 19.38 -1.27
C TYR A 394 0.25 20.06 -2.02
N ASP A 395 0.61 20.87 -3.00
CA ASP A 395 -0.33 21.62 -3.83
C ASP A 395 -0.77 20.81 -5.03
N CYS A 396 -2.08 20.62 -5.18
CA CYS A 396 -2.70 19.78 -6.20
C CYS A 396 -3.36 20.64 -7.29
N PHE A 397 -2.91 20.49 -8.53
CA PHE A 397 -3.33 21.29 -9.68
C PHE A 397 -4.12 20.47 -10.67
N ASP A 398 -5.14 21.11 -11.27
CA ASP A 398 -5.87 20.56 -12.41
C ASP A 398 -5.12 20.75 -13.76
N SER A 399 -5.69 20.23 -14.85
CA SER A 399 -5.13 20.32 -16.19
C SER A 399 -5.00 21.76 -16.75
N THR A 400 -5.69 22.72 -16.12
CA THR A 400 -5.62 24.15 -16.46
C THR A 400 -4.66 24.92 -15.56
N ASN A 401 -3.87 24.21 -14.76
CA ASN A 401 -2.88 24.73 -13.81
C ASN A 401 -3.51 25.58 -12.67
N ASN A 402 -4.76 25.31 -12.31
CA ASN A 402 -5.39 25.93 -11.15
C ASN A 402 -5.14 25.06 -9.92
N LEU A 403 -4.73 25.71 -8.83
CA LEU A 403 -4.67 25.06 -7.51
C LEU A 403 -6.09 24.72 -7.05
N LYS A 404 -6.38 23.43 -6.87
CA LYS A 404 -7.68 22.91 -6.40
C LYS A 404 -7.67 22.58 -4.93
N ILE A 405 -6.63 21.89 -4.52
CA ILE A 405 -6.51 21.36 -3.16
C ILE A 405 -5.06 21.56 -2.70
N SER A 406 -4.87 21.87 -1.44
CA SER A 406 -3.58 21.81 -0.77
C SER A 406 -3.69 20.95 0.49
N PHE A 407 -2.66 20.15 0.74
CA PHE A 407 -2.50 19.36 1.95
C PHE A 407 -1.27 19.81 2.71
N ASP A 408 -1.43 20.16 3.98
CA ASP A 408 -0.32 20.53 4.85
C ASP A 408 -0.14 19.47 5.93
N ILE A 409 1.07 18.96 6.08
CA ILE A 409 1.45 18.09 7.21
C ILE A 409 2.42 18.83 8.09
N ASN A 410 1.97 19.19 9.27
CA ASN A 410 2.78 19.88 10.28
C ASN A 410 3.09 18.95 11.46
N TRP A 411 4.28 18.35 11.43
CA TRP A 411 4.73 17.44 12.48
C TRP A 411 5.00 18.14 13.81
N GLU A 412 5.25 19.45 13.84
CA GLU A 412 5.49 20.19 15.08
C GLU A 412 4.19 20.50 15.84
N LYS A 413 3.12 20.73 15.07
CA LYS A 413 1.79 20.98 15.63
C LYS A 413 0.90 19.74 15.65
N ASN A 414 1.40 18.60 15.15
CA ASN A 414 0.64 17.35 15.01
C ASN A 414 -0.65 17.57 14.19
N GLU A 415 -0.55 18.24 13.05
CA GLU A 415 -1.71 18.61 12.21
C GLU A 415 -1.61 18.02 10.82
N PHE A 416 -2.76 17.56 10.28
CA PHE A 416 -3.01 17.33 8.87
C PHE A 416 -4.14 18.24 8.42
N ILE A 417 -3.87 19.10 7.45
CA ILE A 417 -4.79 20.14 7.00
C ILE A 417 -5.13 19.90 5.53
N LEU A 418 -6.42 19.95 5.20
CA LEU A 418 -6.94 19.99 3.85
C LEU A 418 -7.48 21.40 3.59
N SER A 419 -7.01 22.04 2.52
CA SER A 419 -7.51 23.32 2.01
C SER A 419 -8.08 23.11 0.61
N GLU A 420 -9.37 23.40 0.42
CA GLU A 420 -10.07 23.26 -0.87
C GLU A 420 -10.37 24.65 -1.43
N ASN A 421 -9.92 24.93 -2.66
CA ASN A 421 -10.21 26.18 -3.34
C ASN A 421 -11.60 26.13 -3.96
N MET A 422 -12.51 26.97 -3.49
CA MET A 422 -13.92 27.01 -3.92
C MET A 422 -14.16 27.94 -5.13
N GLY A 423 -13.12 28.51 -5.74
CA GLY A 423 -13.21 29.28 -6.99
C GLY A 423 -13.74 30.71 -6.89
N THR A 424 -13.97 31.24 -5.69
CA THR A 424 -14.52 32.59 -5.44
C THR A 424 -13.75 33.31 -4.33
N ASP A 425 -12.41 33.31 -4.38
CA ASP A 425 -11.52 33.85 -3.34
C ASP A 425 -11.79 33.26 -1.93
N SER A 426 -12.50 32.13 -1.86
CA SER A 426 -12.81 31.42 -0.63
C SER A 426 -12.14 30.05 -0.60
N VAL A 427 -11.54 29.73 0.55
CA VAL A 427 -10.90 28.44 0.81
C VAL A 427 -11.62 27.75 1.96
N TYR A 428 -12.07 26.53 1.74
CA TYR A 428 -12.58 25.68 2.81
C TYR A 428 -11.44 24.90 3.45
N VAL A 429 -11.31 24.98 4.77
CA VAL A 429 -10.20 24.36 5.51
C VAL A 429 -10.75 23.34 6.49
N THR A 430 -10.25 22.11 6.39
CA THR A 430 -10.54 21.03 7.35
C THR A 430 -9.23 20.60 8.03
N LYS A 431 -9.26 20.46 9.33
CA LYS A 431 -8.09 20.04 10.12
C LYS A 431 -8.35 18.72 10.83
N TYR A 432 -7.32 17.89 10.88
CA TYR A 432 -7.25 16.69 11.71
C TYR A 432 -6.01 16.79 12.58
N LEU A 433 -6.19 16.92 13.87
CA LEU A 433 -5.12 17.26 14.81
C LEU A 433 -5.41 16.74 16.22
N SER A 434 -4.36 16.62 17.04
CA SER A 434 -4.44 16.47 18.50
C SER A 434 -3.20 17.05 19.18
N GLU A 435 -3.28 17.25 20.49
CA GLU A 435 -2.14 17.75 21.28
C GLU A 435 -0.98 16.76 21.30
N ASP A 436 -1.29 15.46 21.38
CA ASP A 436 -0.31 14.40 21.48
C ASP A 436 -0.40 13.38 20.33
N LEU A 437 0.75 12.98 19.79
CA LEU A 437 0.87 12.00 18.70
C LEU A 437 0.36 10.60 19.06
N PHE A 438 0.25 10.29 20.34
CA PHE A 438 -0.23 9.01 20.83
C PHE A 438 -1.75 8.97 21.06
N ASP A 439 -2.45 10.07 20.80
CA ASP A 439 -3.89 10.10 20.93
C ASP A 439 -4.51 9.15 19.91
N MET A 440 -5.51 8.42 20.38
CA MET A 440 -6.25 7.43 19.60
C MET A 440 -7.59 8.04 19.22
N SER A 441 -8.11 7.61 18.08
CA SER A 441 -9.47 7.99 17.68
C SER A 441 -10.51 7.49 18.69
N ASP A 442 -11.60 8.25 18.81
CA ASP A 442 -12.83 7.80 19.44
C ASP A 442 -13.56 6.77 18.56
N GLU A 443 -14.78 6.37 18.94
CA GLU A 443 -15.61 5.43 18.20
C GLU A 443 -15.99 5.92 16.79
N GLU A 444 -15.97 7.25 16.56
CA GLU A 444 -16.24 7.86 15.26
C GLU A 444 -14.95 8.09 14.44
N GLY A 445 -13.78 7.80 14.99
CA GLY A 445 -12.50 8.01 14.34
C GLY A 445 -11.92 9.43 14.49
N LYS A 446 -12.55 10.29 15.27
CA LYS A 446 -12.03 11.63 15.60
C LYS A 446 -10.96 11.55 16.68
N LEU A 447 -10.05 12.52 16.70
CA LEU A 447 -9.06 12.73 17.76
C LEU A 447 -9.50 13.85 18.70
#